data_eef8b84648074d511fdb4e6a4842bb0a
#
_entry.id   eef8b84648074d511fdb4e6a4842bb0a
#
_cell.length_a   1.000
_cell.length_b   1.000
_cell.length_c   1.000
_cell.angle_alpha   90.00
_cell.angle_beta   90.00
_cell.angle_gamma   90.00
#
_symmetry.space_group_name_H-M   'P 1'
#
loop_
_entity.id
_entity.type
_entity.pdbx_description
1 polymer ?
#
loop_
_entity_poly.entity_id
_entity_poly.type
_entity_poly.pdbx_seq_one_letter_code
_entity_poly.pdbx_strand_id
1 'polypeptide(L)'
;EKYSDYKAGRKKTPEELSEQFPYVKKLLDCYGIKHYELKNYEADDIIGTMSKEAEKHGYEITIVTGDRDLTQLVTNQTTVALTVKGVTEIEYYTPNHLSEKLGISPSQITDLKGLAGDASDNYPGVSKVGEKTALKLLNQYGTIENLYEHIDEFKKSKMKEHLIEDKEIALTCKNLATIRRDAPLEIGLADIDFAGK
;
A
#
# COMPACT_ATOMS: atom_id res chain seq x y z
N GLU A 1 -13.84 -5.59 -9.49
CA GLU A 1 -13.72 -5.16 -10.91
C GLU A 1 -14.31 -3.77 -11.15
N LYS A 2 -13.92 -2.78 -10.34
CA LYS A 2 -14.46 -1.41 -10.49
C LYS A 2 -13.65 -0.53 -11.45
N TYR A 3 -12.44 -0.98 -11.86
CA TYR A 3 -11.56 -0.23 -12.75
C TYR A 3 -10.82 -1.21 -13.67
N SER A 4 -11.26 -1.27 -14.94
CA SER A 4 -10.73 -2.22 -15.95
C SER A 4 -9.25 -2.05 -16.27
N ASP A 5 -8.72 -0.84 -16.06
CA ASP A 5 -7.35 -0.48 -16.43
C ASP A 5 -6.35 -0.68 -15.28
N TYR A 6 -6.82 -1.16 -14.12
CA TYR A 6 -5.97 -1.48 -12.99
C TYR A 6 -4.87 -2.48 -13.39
N LYS A 7 -3.62 -2.07 -13.19
CA LYS A 7 -2.44 -2.87 -13.56
C LYS A 7 -2.32 -3.23 -15.05
N ALA A 8 -3.13 -2.62 -15.94
CA ALA A 8 -3.12 -2.92 -17.38
C ALA A 8 -1.77 -2.67 -18.06
N GLY A 9 -0.95 -1.75 -17.54
CA GLY A 9 0.40 -1.44 -18.02
C GLY A 9 1.49 -2.43 -17.59
N ARG A 10 1.20 -3.38 -16.70
CA ARG A 10 2.21 -4.34 -16.21
C ARG A 10 2.58 -5.33 -17.30
N LYS A 11 3.90 -5.45 -17.58
CA LYS A 11 4.42 -6.47 -18.50
C LYS A 11 4.18 -7.86 -17.91
N LYS A 12 3.86 -8.81 -18.79
CA LYS A 12 3.78 -10.23 -18.38
C LYS A 12 5.12 -10.67 -17.80
N THR A 13 5.08 -11.40 -16.70
CA THR A 13 6.28 -12.01 -16.11
C THR A 13 6.97 -12.87 -17.14
N PRO A 14 8.30 -12.76 -17.33
CA PRO A 14 9.05 -13.64 -18.22
C PRO A 14 8.81 -15.10 -17.87
N GLU A 15 8.76 -15.96 -18.88
CA GLU A 15 8.45 -17.39 -18.69
C GLU A 15 9.49 -18.08 -17.81
N GLU A 16 10.76 -17.77 -18.03
CA GLU A 16 11.89 -18.30 -17.26
C GLU A 16 11.80 -17.93 -15.76
N LEU A 17 11.22 -16.78 -15.43
CA LEU A 17 10.99 -16.39 -14.04
C LEU A 17 9.76 -17.11 -13.47
N SER A 18 8.71 -17.26 -14.28
CA SER A 18 7.50 -17.97 -13.86
C SER A 18 7.77 -19.43 -13.50
N GLU A 19 8.67 -20.09 -14.23
CA GLU A 19 9.11 -21.46 -13.97
C GLU A 19 9.86 -21.63 -12.64
N GLN A 20 10.39 -20.54 -12.07
CA GLN A 20 11.15 -20.57 -10.81
C GLN A 20 10.26 -20.52 -9.55
N PHE A 21 9.03 -20.01 -9.63
CA PHE A 21 8.15 -19.89 -8.47
C PHE A 21 7.89 -21.22 -7.72
N PRO A 22 7.68 -22.37 -8.40
CA PRO A 22 7.55 -23.66 -7.71
C PRO A 22 8.80 -24.06 -6.93
N TYR A 23 9.99 -23.69 -7.41
CA TYR A 23 11.24 -23.99 -6.70
C TYR A 23 11.43 -23.11 -5.48
N VAL A 24 11.00 -21.83 -5.53
CA VAL A 24 11.01 -20.94 -4.36
C VAL A 24 10.13 -21.52 -3.26
N LYS A 25 8.91 -21.98 -3.59
CA LYS A 25 8.02 -22.62 -2.62
C LYS A 25 8.64 -23.86 -1.98
N LYS A 26 9.25 -24.76 -2.79
CA LYS A 26 9.97 -25.93 -2.28
C LYS A 26 11.12 -25.55 -1.36
N LEU A 27 11.85 -24.48 -1.68
CA LEU A 27 12.93 -23.98 -0.83
C LEU A 27 12.40 -23.49 0.52
N LEU A 28 11.32 -22.74 0.53
CA LEU A 28 10.65 -22.28 1.76
C LEU A 28 10.22 -23.48 2.61
N ASP A 29 9.62 -24.50 2.00
CA ASP A 29 9.22 -25.75 2.68
C ASP A 29 10.42 -26.44 3.32
N CYS A 30 11.58 -26.51 2.62
CA CYS A 30 12.81 -27.07 3.17
C CYS A 30 13.32 -26.34 4.41
N TYR A 31 13.13 -25.01 4.47
CA TYR A 31 13.49 -24.19 5.61
C TYR A 31 12.40 -24.15 6.69
N GLY A 32 11.24 -24.77 6.46
CA GLY A 32 10.10 -24.70 7.38
C GLY A 32 9.42 -23.33 7.41
N ILE A 33 9.65 -22.50 6.36
CA ILE A 33 9.04 -21.16 6.23
C ILE A 33 7.69 -21.32 5.56
N LYS A 34 6.65 -20.82 6.22
CA LYS A 34 5.28 -20.90 5.70
C LYS A 34 5.08 -19.89 4.56
N HIS A 35 4.36 -20.29 3.54
CA HIS A 35 3.95 -19.44 2.44
C HIS A 35 2.45 -19.64 2.16
N TYR A 36 1.76 -18.57 1.79
CA TYR A 36 0.31 -18.57 1.64
C TYR A 36 -0.11 -17.83 0.38
N GLU A 37 -1.16 -18.33 -0.22
CA GLU A 37 -1.83 -17.71 -1.36
C GLU A 37 -3.35 -17.77 -1.13
N LEU A 38 -4.06 -16.73 -1.51
CA LEU A 38 -5.51 -16.69 -1.43
C LEU A 38 -6.07 -16.25 -2.80
N LYS A 39 -6.94 -17.07 -3.38
CA LYS A 39 -7.54 -16.79 -4.69
C LYS A 39 -8.34 -15.49 -4.63
N ASN A 40 -8.18 -14.63 -5.63
CA ASN A 40 -8.82 -13.33 -5.77
C ASN A 40 -8.38 -12.25 -4.76
N TYR A 41 -7.30 -12.48 -4.02
CA TYR A 41 -6.67 -11.50 -3.12
C TYR A 41 -5.21 -11.31 -3.51
N GLU A 42 -4.70 -10.11 -3.28
CA GLU A 42 -3.28 -9.82 -3.47
C GLU A 42 -2.48 -10.21 -2.20
N ALA A 43 -1.18 -10.37 -2.36
CA ALA A 43 -0.30 -10.66 -1.21
C ALA A 43 -0.43 -9.58 -0.12
N ASP A 44 -0.61 -8.34 -0.53
CA ASP A 44 -0.76 -7.18 0.35
C ASP A 44 -2.00 -7.28 1.24
N ASP A 45 -3.11 -7.83 0.71
CA ASP A 45 -4.34 -8.06 1.48
C ASP A 45 -4.13 -9.15 2.55
N ILE A 46 -3.35 -10.19 2.22
CA ILE A 46 -2.98 -11.24 3.17
C ILE A 46 -2.09 -10.63 4.26
N ILE A 47 -1.05 -9.89 3.89
CA ILE A 47 -0.14 -9.21 4.82
C ILE A 47 -0.92 -8.23 5.71
N GLY A 48 -1.80 -7.41 5.13
CA GLY A 48 -2.61 -6.45 5.86
C GLY A 48 -3.57 -7.11 6.84
N THR A 49 -4.17 -8.24 6.48
CA THR A 49 -5.07 -9.01 7.34
C THR A 49 -4.30 -9.69 8.48
N MET A 50 -3.17 -10.34 8.17
CA MET A 50 -2.33 -11.01 9.16
C MET A 50 -1.71 -10.02 10.14
N SER A 51 -1.19 -8.88 9.67
CA SER A 51 -0.64 -7.85 10.56
C SER A 51 -1.69 -7.30 11.53
N LYS A 52 -2.91 -7.04 11.04
CA LYS A 52 -4.02 -6.59 11.90
C LYS A 52 -4.38 -7.63 12.97
N GLU A 53 -4.35 -8.91 12.62
CA GLU A 53 -4.65 -9.97 13.59
C GLU A 53 -3.53 -10.11 14.61
N ALA A 54 -2.28 -10.04 14.17
CA ALA A 54 -1.11 -10.09 15.06
C ALA A 54 -1.08 -8.90 16.05
N GLU A 55 -1.42 -7.69 15.59
CA GLU A 55 -1.56 -6.51 16.46
C GLU A 55 -2.55 -6.72 17.59
N LYS A 56 -3.71 -7.33 17.32
CA LYS A 56 -4.71 -7.64 18.36
C LYS A 56 -4.17 -8.55 19.47
N HIS A 57 -3.20 -9.39 19.14
CA HIS A 57 -2.56 -10.32 20.08
C HIS A 57 -1.28 -9.74 20.69
N GLY A 58 -0.97 -8.47 20.44
CA GLY A 58 0.18 -7.77 21.03
C GLY A 58 1.54 -8.11 20.42
N TYR A 59 1.56 -8.68 19.22
CA TYR A 59 2.82 -8.95 18.52
C TYR A 59 3.43 -7.67 17.95
N GLU A 60 4.76 -7.63 17.90
CA GLU A 60 5.52 -6.70 17.08
C GLU A 60 5.70 -7.30 15.68
N ILE A 61 5.38 -6.54 14.66
CA ILE A 61 5.37 -7.00 13.27
C ILE A 61 6.41 -6.24 12.46
N THR A 62 7.18 -6.97 11.66
CA THR A 62 8.04 -6.38 10.63
C THR A 62 7.61 -6.91 9.27
N ILE A 63 7.13 -6.02 8.41
CA ILE A 63 6.76 -6.31 7.02
C ILE A 63 7.99 -5.99 6.15
N VAL A 64 8.57 -7.02 5.53
CA VAL A 64 9.69 -6.83 4.58
C VAL A 64 9.13 -6.80 3.15
N THR A 65 9.33 -5.70 2.46
CA THR A 65 8.75 -5.51 1.11
C THR A 65 9.58 -4.57 0.25
N GLY A 66 9.42 -4.66 -1.07
CA GLY A 66 9.89 -3.65 -2.03
C GLY A 66 8.81 -2.64 -2.40
N ASP A 67 7.58 -2.81 -1.89
CA ASP A 67 6.43 -1.99 -2.24
C ASP A 67 6.14 -0.94 -1.15
N ARG A 68 6.17 0.34 -1.57
CA ARG A 68 5.88 1.47 -0.67
C ARG A 68 4.43 1.54 -0.23
N ASP A 69 3.52 0.91 -0.94
CA ASP A 69 2.10 0.95 -0.60
C ASP A 69 1.81 0.28 0.74
N LEU A 70 2.62 -0.71 1.12
CA LEU A 70 2.56 -1.35 2.43
C LEU A 70 2.89 -0.41 3.60
N THR A 71 3.47 0.78 3.34
CA THR A 71 3.68 1.79 4.40
C THR A 71 2.38 2.32 5.00
N GLN A 72 1.24 2.13 4.34
CA GLN A 72 -0.08 2.40 4.91
C GLN A 72 -0.43 1.50 6.10
N LEU A 73 0.25 0.35 6.24
CA LEU A 73 0.05 -0.61 7.34
C LEU A 73 0.86 -0.30 8.59
N VAL A 74 1.74 0.71 8.53
CA VAL A 74 2.59 1.10 9.66
C VAL A 74 1.77 1.57 10.85
N THR A 75 2.10 1.03 12.02
CA THR A 75 1.52 1.40 13.32
C THR A 75 2.63 1.44 14.39
N ASN A 76 2.27 1.65 15.64
CA ASN A 76 3.25 1.53 16.74
C ASN A 76 3.75 0.10 16.97
N GLN A 77 3.06 -0.92 16.44
CA GLN A 77 3.42 -2.34 16.53
C GLN A 77 3.89 -2.90 15.18
N THR A 78 3.57 -2.24 14.07
CA THR A 78 3.93 -2.69 12.72
C THR A 78 4.93 -1.74 12.08
N THR A 79 6.12 -2.24 11.79
CA THR A 79 7.18 -1.54 11.04
C THR A 79 7.28 -2.14 9.64
N VAL A 80 7.44 -1.28 8.63
CA VAL A 80 7.73 -1.71 7.26
C VAL A 80 9.24 -1.54 6.98
N ALA A 81 9.90 -2.65 6.70
CA ALA A 81 11.29 -2.71 6.25
C ALA A 81 11.30 -2.70 4.71
N LEU A 82 11.41 -1.51 4.13
CA LEU A 82 11.40 -1.32 2.68
C LEU A 82 12.78 -1.60 2.08
N THR A 83 12.87 -2.54 1.15
CA THR A 83 14.09 -2.81 0.41
C THR A 83 14.27 -1.77 -0.71
N VAL A 84 15.23 -0.85 -0.53
CA VAL A 84 15.46 0.26 -1.46
C VAL A 84 16.37 -0.17 -2.61
N LYS A 85 17.43 -0.93 -2.30
CA LYS A 85 18.37 -1.44 -3.31
C LYS A 85 18.73 -2.89 -3.03
N GLY A 86 18.06 -3.77 -3.76
CA GLY A 86 18.18 -5.20 -3.49
C GLY A 86 17.81 -5.50 -2.03
N VAL A 87 18.56 -6.38 -1.40
CA VAL A 87 18.39 -6.73 0.04
C VAL A 87 19.43 -6.06 0.95
N THR A 88 20.29 -5.18 0.40
CA THR A 88 21.41 -4.57 1.12
C THR A 88 21.08 -3.23 1.73
N GLU A 89 20.18 -2.46 1.13
CA GLU A 89 19.71 -1.19 1.67
C GLU A 89 18.25 -1.33 2.08
N ILE A 90 18.01 -1.28 3.38
CA ILE A 90 16.67 -1.38 3.97
C ILE A 90 16.37 -0.07 4.69
N GLU A 91 15.22 0.51 4.40
CA GLU A 91 14.69 1.68 5.08
C GLU A 91 13.51 1.26 5.97
N TYR A 92 13.59 1.59 7.26
CA TYR A 92 12.55 1.21 8.21
C TYR A 92 11.53 2.33 8.37
N TYR A 93 10.29 2.05 8.02
CA TYR A 93 9.17 2.96 8.16
C TYR A 93 8.43 2.68 9.47
N THR A 94 8.49 3.66 10.35
CA THR A 94 7.67 3.80 11.56
C THR A 94 6.74 5.00 11.37
N PRO A 95 5.70 5.22 12.21
CA PRO A 95 4.86 6.41 12.11
C PRO A 95 5.67 7.71 12.15
N ASN A 96 6.67 7.79 13.01
CA ASN A 96 7.53 8.96 13.12
C ASN A 96 8.36 9.18 11.85
N HIS A 97 9.02 8.13 11.34
CA HIS A 97 9.84 8.23 10.13
C HIS A 97 9.00 8.68 8.92
N LEU A 98 7.78 8.14 8.78
CA LEU A 98 6.87 8.53 7.71
C LEU A 98 6.47 10.00 7.82
N SER A 99 6.14 10.46 9.04
CA SER A 99 5.81 11.85 9.31
C SER A 99 6.98 12.80 9.04
N GLU A 100 8.20 12.43 9.44
CA GLU A 100 9.41 13.23 9.18
C GLU A 100 9.72 13.31 7.68
N LYS A 101 9.56 12.22 6.96
CA LYS A 101 9.93 12.12 5.54
C LYS A 101 8.91 12.75 4.60
N LEU A 102 7.61 12.52 4.85
CA LEU A 102 6.51 12.92 3.97
C LEU A 102 5.57 13.95 4.59
N GLY A 103 5.64 14.19 5.90
CA GLY A 103 4.75 15.09 6.62
C GLY A 103 3.33 14.55 6.77
N ILE A 104 3.11 13.25 6.55
CA ILE A 104 1.78 12.60 6.61
C ILE A 104 1.81 11.37 7.51
N SER A 105 0.64 10.94 7.96
CA SER A 105 0.46 9.69 8.70
C SER A 105 0.34 8.48 7.77
N PRO A 106 0.52 7.24 8.28
CA PRO A 106 0.33 6.02 7.48
C PRO A 106 -1.05 5.95 6.81
N SER A 107 -2.11 6.36 7.50
CA SER A 107 -3.47 6.35 6.95
C SER A 107 -3.67 7.30 5.77
N GLN A 108 -2.82 8.29 5.60
CA GLN A 108 -2.89 9.25 4.48
C GLN A 108 -2.14 8.77 3.23
N ILE A 109 -1.47 7.61 3.25
CA ILE A 109 -0.81 7.04 2.06
C ILE A 109 -1.84 6.77 0.95
N THR A 110 -3.01 6.27 1.29
CA THR A 110 -4.09 6.03 0.32
C THR A 110 -4.66 7.33 -0.24
N ASP A 111 -4.76 8.37 0.58
CA ASP A 111 -5.14 9.72 0.14
C ASP A 111 -4.10 10.30 -0.82
N LEU A 112 -2.82 10.11 -0.52
CA LEU A 112 -1.72 10.52 -1.40
C LEU A 112 -1.83 9.87 -2.78
N LYS A 113 -2.08 8.56 -2.82
CA LYS A 113 -2.31 7.81 -4.07
C LYS A 113 -3.57 8.27 -4.81
N GLY A 114 -4.63 8.58 -4.07
CA GLY A 114 -5.86 9.12 -4.63
C GLY A 114 -5.65 10.44 -5.36
N LEU A 115 -4.88 11.35 -4.77
CA LEU A 115 -4.60 12.67 -5.36
C LEU A 115 -3.51 12.62 -6.43
N ALA A 116 -2.36 12.02 -6.13
CA ALA A 116 -1.20 12.03 -7.01
C ALA A 116 -1.26 10.96 -8.11
N GLY A 117 -2.09 9.94 -7.94
CA GLY A 117 -2.06 8.75 -8.77
C GLY A 117 -0.85 7.85 -8.49
N ASP A 118 -0.78 6.78 -9.25
CA ASP A 118 0.37 5.87 -9.30
C ASP A 118 0.53 5.28 -10.70
N ALA A 119 1.62 5.64 -11.36
CA ALA A 119 1.89 5.17 -12.71
C ALA A 119 2.24 3.66 -12.76
N SER A 120 2.75 3.08 -11.66
CA SER A 120 3.11 1.64 -11.61
C SER A 120 1.88 0.74 -11.62
N ASP A 121 0.80 1.20 -10.99
CA ASP A 121 -0.48 0.49 -10.92
C ASP A 121 -1.56 1.07 -11.83
N ASN A 122 -1.16 2.06 -12.65
CA ASN A 122 -2.04 2.72 -13.61
C ASN A 122 -3.21 3.48 -12.96
N TYR A 123 -2.95 4.12 -11.81
CA TYR A 123 -3.89 5.07 -11.21
C TYR A 123 -3.65 6.47 -11.76
N PRO A 124 -4.64 7.12 -12.37
CA PRO A 124 -4.43 8.45 -12.92
C PRO A 124 -4.29 9.54 -11.85
N GLY A 125 -4.99 9.41 -10.71
CA GLY A 125 -5.10 10.49 -9.72
C GLY A 125 -5.80 11.72 -10.28
N VAL A 126 -5.57 12.88 -9.64
CA VAL A 126 -6.06 14.19 -10.09
C VAL A 126 -5.11 14.77 -11.14
N SER A 127 -5.65 15.22 -12.25
CA SER A 127 -4.88 15.81 -13.36
C SER A 127 -3.99 16.97 -12.86
N LYS A 128 -2.70 16.91 -13.22
CA LYS A 128 -1.68 17.91 -12.85
C LYS A 128 -1.41 18.03 -11.33
N VAL A 129 -1.90 17.12 -10.52
CA VAL A 129 -1.58 17.03 -9.10
C VAL A 129 -0.54 15.93 -8.91
N GLY A 130 0.72 16.29 -8.74
CA GLY A 130 1.80 15.37 -8.40
C GLY A 130 1.98 15.25 -6.89
N GLU A 131 2.88 14.34 -6.48
CA GLU A 131 3.16 14.00 -5.07
C GLU A 131 3.37 15.23 -4.18
N LYS A 132 4.21 16.18 -4.59
CA LYS A 132 4.49 17.40 -3.80
C LYS A 132 3.24 18.25 -3.54
N THR A 133 2.36 18.35 -4.53
CA THR A 133 1.11 19.11 -4.40
C THR A 133 0.12 18.34 -3.52
N ALA A 134 0.00 17.04 -3.72
CA ALA A 134 -0.84 16.17 -2.92
C ALA A 134 -0.43 16.19 -1.44
N LEU A 135 0.87 16.10 -1.13
CA LEU A 135 1.38 16.20 0.23
C LEU A 135 1.02 17.54 0.89
N LYS A 136 1.14 18.67 0.16
CA LYS A 136 0.73 19.98 0.69
C LYS A 136 -0.75 20.04 1.02
N LEU A 137 -1.59 19.49 0.14
CA LEU A 137 -3.03 19.42 0.35
C LEU A 137 -3.38 18.55 1.56
N LEU A 138 -2.75 17.39 1.69
CA LEU A 138 -2.97 16.48 2.82
C LEU A 138 -2.47 17.04 4.16
N ASN A 139 -1.35 17.78 4.14
CA ASN A 139 -0.88 18.48 5.33
C ASN A 139 -1.86 19.57 5.81
N GLN A 140 -2.61 20.18 4.89
CA GLN A 140 -3.56 21.23 5.19
C GLN A 140 -4.94 20.67 5.57
N TYR A 141 -5.44 19.68 4.85
CA TYR A 141 -6.81 19.19 4.97
C TYR A 141 -6.92 17.80 5.60
N GLY A 142 -5.83 17.07 5.77
CA GLY A 142 -5.79 15.74 6.37
C GLY A 142 -6.19 14.63 5.42
N THR A 143 -7.40 14.64 4.88
CA THR A 143 -7.96 13.63 4.00
C THR A 143 -8.52 14.22 2.70
N ILE A 144 -8.70 13.38 1.68
CA ILE A 144 -9.37 13.79 0.43
C ILE A 144 -10.80 14.26 0.72
N GLU A 145 -11.52 13.56 1.57
CA GLU A 145 -12.90 13.91 1.92
C GLU A 145 -12.98 15.30 2.50
N ASN A 146 -12.15 15.58 3.51
CA ASN A 146 -12.11 16.90 4.14
C ASN A 146 -11.64 18.00 3.18
N LEU A 147 -10.71 17.69 2.27
CA LEU A 147 -10.32 18.61 1.20
C LEU A 147 -11.52 19.02 0.35
N TYR A 148 -12.36 18.06 -0.05
CA TYR A 148 -13.56 18.34 -0.85
C TYR A 148 -14.67 19.04 -0.09
N GLU A 149 -14.78 18.87 1.23
CA GLU A 149 -15.68 19.67 2.07
C GLU A 149 -15.30 21.14 2.07
N HIS A 150 -14.01 21.46 1.93
CA HIS A 150 -13.47 22.82 1.92
C HIS A 150 -13.12 23.32 0.52
N ILE A 151 -13.52 22.62 -0.55
CA ILE A 151 -13.13 22.95 -1.93
C ILE A 151 -13.57 24.38 -2.34
N ASP A 152 -14.66 24.87 -1.81
CA ASP A 152 -15.19 26.20 -2.12
C ASP A 152 -14.31 27.33 -1.58
N GLU A 153 -13.51 27.08 -0.55
CA GLU A 153 -12.56 28.04 0.03
C GLU A 153 -11.32 28.27 -0.87
N PHE A 154 -11.09 27.37 -1.81
CA PHE A 154 -9.98 27.50 -2.75
C PHE A 154 -10.18 28.69 -3.68
N LYS A 155 -9.12 29.49 -3.86
CA LYS A 155 -9.11 30.52 -4.87
C LYS A 155 -9.33 29.92 -6.26
N LYS A 156 -10.05 30.62 -7.12
CA LYS A 156 -10.28 30.20 -8.51
C LYS A 156 -8.93 29.96 -9.19
N SER A 157 -8.69 28.74 -9.63
CA SER A 157 -7.43 28.29 -10.25
C SER A 157 -7.66 27.01 -11.04
N LYS A 158 -6.77 26.73 -11.99
CA LYS A 158 -6.78 25.46 -12.74
C LYS A 158 -6.67 24.23 -11.81
N MET A 159 -5.92 24.33 -10.71
CA MET A 159 -5.83 23.27 -9.72
C MET A 159 -7.20 22.97 -9.10
N LYS A 160 -7.95 24.00 -8.69
CA LYS A 160 -9.33 23.83 -8.18
C LYS A 160 -10.23 23.17 -9.21
N GLU A 161 -10.14 23.59 -10.48
CA GLU A 161 -10.91 23.01 -11.57
C GLU A 161 -10.62 21.52 -11.71
N HIS A 162 -9.34 21.11 -11.79
CA HIS A 162 -8.94 19.70 -11.85
C HIS A 162 -9.38 18.90 -10.61
N LEU A 163 -9.26 19.45 -9.42
CA LEU A 163 -9.75 18.79 -8.20
C LEU A 163 -11.25 18.50 -8.27
N ILE A 164 -12.05 19.45 -8.77
CA ILE A 164 -13.50 19.27 -8.91
C ILE A 164 -13.84 18.26 -10.00
N GLU A 165 -13.21 18.37 -11.18
CA GLU A 165 -13.46 17.50 -12.32
C GLU A 165 -13.09 16.05 -12.02
N ASP A 166 -11.95 15.81 -11.36
CA ASP A 166 -11.38 14.50 -11.12
C ASP A 166 -11.74 13.92 -9.74
N LYS A 167 -12.71 14.50 -9.02
CA LYS A 167 -13.11 14.07 -7.68
C LYS A 167 -13.38 12.57 -7.59
N GLU A 168 -14.23 12.05 -8.47
CA GLU A 168 -14.61 10.64 -8.48
C GLU A 168 -13.41 9.73 -8.82
N ILE A 169 -12.50 10.20 -9.66
CA ILE A 169 -11.25 9.51 -10.00
C ILE A 169 -10.38 9.42 -8.76
N ALA A 170 -10.18 10.53 -8.04
CA ALA A 170 -9.38 10.56 -6.83
C ALA A 170 -9.89 9.60 -5.75
N LEU A 171 -11.21 9.59 -5.51
CA LEU A 171 -11.85 8.69 -4.55
C LEU A 171 -11.75 7.22 -5.00
N THR A 172 -11.87 6.95 -6.28
CA THR A 172 -11.70 5.61 -6.84
C THR A 172 -10.26 5.13 -6.67
N CYS A 173 -9.26 5.97 -7.00
CA CYS A 173 -7.85 5.65 -6.83
C CYS A 173 -7.51 5.41 -5.35
N LYS A 174 -8.00 6.23 -4.42
CA LYS A 174 -7.85 6.00 -2.97
C LYS A 174 -8.39 4.63 -2.57
N ASN A 175 -9.58 4.27 -3.05
CA ASN A 175 -10.21 2.97 -2.75
C ASN A 175 -9.39 1.80 -3.30
N LEU A 176 -8.87 1.92 -4.53
CA LEU A 176 -8.06 0.88 -5.17
C LEU A 176 -6.69 0.72 -4.48
N ALA A 177 -6.10 1.82 -4.03
CA ALA A 177 -4.84 1.81 -3.31
C ALA A 177 -4.96 1.30 -1.87
N THR A 178 -6.18 1.17 -1.34
CA THR A 178 -6.41 0.74 0.05
C THR A 178 -6.29 -0.77 0.17
N ILE A 179 -5.28 -1.22 0.91
CA ILE A 179 -5.05 -2.63 1.22
C ILE A 179 -6.18 -3.15 2.12
N ARG A 180 -6.78 -4.25 1.74
CA ARG A 180 -7.81 -4.91 2.55
C ARG A 180 -7.17 -5.57 3.78
N ARG A 181 -7.83 -5.41 4.92
CA ARG A 181 -7.40 -5.99 6.20
C ARG A 181 -8.48 -6.90 6.79
N ASP A 182 -9.26 -7.54 5.90
CA ASP A 182 -10.40 -8.40 6.21
C ASP A 182 -10.50 -9.59 5.25
N ALA A 183 -9.37 -10.00 4.64
CA ALA A 183 -9.35 -11.17 3.77
C ALA A 183 -9.77 -12.44 4.56
N PRO A 184 -10.58 -13.34 3.96
CA PRO A 184 -11.08 -14.53 4.63
C PRO A 184 -9.98 -15.60 4.70
N LEU A 185 -9.00 -15.37 5.58
CA LEU A 185 -7.89 -16.29 5.79
C LEU A 185 -8.35 -17.45 6.68
N GLU A 186 -8.10 -18.67 6.24
CA GLU A 186 -8.33 -19.90 7.02
C GLU A 186 -7.14 -20.25 7.92
N ILE A 187 -6.14 -19.37 7.99
CA ILE A 187 -4.91 -19.52 8.78
C ILE A 187 -4.91 -18.58 9.97
N GLY A 188 -4.45 -19.10 11.12
CA GLY A 188 -4.22 -18.33 12.33
C GLY A 188 -2.73 -18.08 12.61
N LEU A 189 -2.44 -17.27 13.63
CA LEU A 189 -1.06 -16.98 14.04
C LEU A 189 -0.29 -18.23 14.46
N ALA A 190 -0.96 -19.23 15.04
CA ALA A 190 -0.34 -20.50 15.42
C ALA A 190 0.15 -21.32 14.22
N ASP A 191 -0.47 -21.14 13.04
CA ASP A 191 -0.10 -21.87 11.83
C ASP A 191 1.19 -21.36 11.19
N ILE A 192 1.61 -20.14 11.55
CA ILE A 192 2.82 -19.49 11.03
C ILE A 192 3.99 -19.52 12.01
N ASP A 193 3.86 -20.23 13.11
CA ASP A 193 4.95 -20.39 14.08
C ASP A 193 6.18 -21.03 13.41
N PHE A 194 7.33 -20.39 13.57
CA PHE A 194 8.60 -20.82 12.98
C PHE A 194 9.47 -21.50 14.04
N ALA A 195 9.45 -22.82 14.04
CA ALA A 195 10.24 -23.61 14.99
C ALA A 195 11.76 -23.65 14.68
N GLY A 196 12.19 -23.10 13.54
CA GLY A 196 13.57 -23.14 13.05
C GLY A 196 14.05 -24.57 12.77
N LYS A 197 14.65 -24.82 11.59
CA LYS A 197 15.40 -26.07 11.31
C LYS A 197 16.85 -25.74 11.10
#